data_2432a603558f0bc68d994040877818e0
#
_entry.id   2432a603558f0bc68d994040877818e0
#
_cell.length_a   1.000
_cell.length_b   1.000
_cell.length_c   1.000
_cell.angle_alpha   90.00
_cell.angle_beta   90.00
_cell.angle_gamma   90.00
#
_symmetry.space_group_name_H-M   'P 1'
#
loop_
_entity.id
_entity.type
_entity.pdbx_description
1 polymer ?
#
loop_
_entity_poly.entity_id
_entity_poly.type
_entity_poly.pdbx_seq_one_letter_code
_entity_poly.pdbx_strand_id
1 'polypeptide(L)'
;MVKNHRKVMAVVAAVASLAMALGGCGSSSNKGADASAGNTITAMNAEPASGLLPGNTNSTTGGKVLDLIFSQLVAFDSKGKPVNEVAKEIKSNDDATQFTITIKDGWKCTDGTPVTAESFTKAWSYAANVSNAQINANFFSNIKGYDKVQQKGVASDEQLEGLKVVDDHTFTVDLSTSDSNFPIKVGYTGFAPLPESFYKDPKAFGENPVGNGAYKFKKWEHNKEIDVVKNPDYKGSFPAKNDGVNFMLYTSPQAAYADVLSGNLDVMDTVPSSVAGSLKTAKGVQVYNEPGSSITMFVITQDYPHFGPGKEGQLRRQAISMAINRQNICDKIMAGLCTPATDFAAPAINGHSDSLKGADVLKYNPDKAKELWAEADKISPWNGKFEIAYNSDGGLKDVYDAVINSVKNTLGIDAATLIFPTSSELSDVTDGRTLHKPHRMGWSPDYPSVENYLTSLYSTAAADGNGANTGDYKNPDFDALLAKGNAESSTDAAIKDYQAAEEILLQDLPTVPLFYTNANGVANKDLKNFEFNWQNSPLYRDMTKQ
;
A
#
# COMPACT_ATOMS: atom_id res chain seq x y z
N MET A 1 -46.27 -44.12 -7.92
CA MET A 1 -46.79 -45.11 -6.95
C MET A 1 -46.18 -44.87 -5.60
N VAL A 2 -47.06 -44.59 -4.65
CA VAL A 2 -47.09 -44.91 -3.22
C VAL A 2 -46.16 -44.11 -2.34
N LYS A 3 -46.61 -43.04 -1.69
CA LYS A 3 -47.40 -42.82 -0.44
C LYS A 3 -46.56 -42.89 0.85
N ASN A 4 -46.43 -41.70 1.48
CA ASN A 4 -46.85 -41.34 2.85
C ASN A 4 -46.19 -42.05 4.06
N HIS A 5 -45.63 -41.27 5.03
CA HIS A 5 -46.43 -40.86 6.21
C HIS A 5 -45.68 -39.83 7.11
N ARG A 6 -46.44 -38.80 7.47
CA ARG A 6 -46.18 -37.85 8.58
C ARG A 6 -46.24 -38.57 9.93
N LYS A 7 -45.47 -38.12 10.92
CA LYS A 7 -45.92 -38.01 12.32
C LYS A 7 -45.31 -36.78 13.01
N VAL A 8 -46.22 -35.92 13.42
CA VAL A 8 -46.09 -34.83 14.38
C VAL A 8 -46.21 -35.42 15.78
N MET A 9 -45.41 -34.95 16.73
CA MET A 9 -45.79 -34.99 18.15
C MET A 9 -45.18 -33.79 18.88
N ALA A 10 -46.06 -32.95 19.39
CA ALA A 10 -45.82 -31.87 20.35
C ALA A 10 -46.06 -32.40 21.77
N VAL A 11 -45.26 -31.95 22.74
CA VAL A 11 -45.57 -31.98 24.18
C VAL A 11 -44.83 -30.78 24.80
N VAL A 12 -45.49 -29.68 25.10
CA VAL A 12 -46.15 -29.14 26.28
C VAL A 12 -45.23 -28.99 27.53
N ALA A 13 -45.21 -27.74 27.99
CA ALA A 13 -44.53 -27.11 29.11
C ALA A 13 -44.82 -27.71 30.49
N ALA A 14 -43.88 -27.49 31.42
CA ALA A 14 -44.21 -27.35 32.85
C ALA A 14 -43.29 -26.31 33.52
N VAL A 15 -43.90 -25.31 34.07
CA VAL A 15 -43.38 -24.26 34.98
C VAL A 15 -43.34 -24.82 36.40
N ALA A 16 -42.27 -24.57 37.13
CA ALA A 16 -42.29 -24.55 38.59
C ALA A 16 -41.27 -23.55 39.14
N SER A 17 -41.81 -22.49 39.71
CA SER A 17 -41.18 -21.51 40.56
C SER A 17 -40.92 -22.09 41.95
N LEU A 18 -39.76 -21.80 42.57
CA LEU A 18 -39.68 -21.71 44.02
C LEU A 18 -38.62 -20.65 44.42
N ALA A 19 -39.02 -19.78 45.30
CA ALA A 19 -38.29 -18.66 45.85
C ALA A 19 -37.68 -18.96 47.23
N MET A 20 -36.66 -18.20 47.55
CA MET A 20 -36.17 -17.79 48.89
C MET A 20 -35.37 -18.79 49.74
N ALA A 21 -34.15 -18.37 50.05
CA ALA A 21 -33.74 -18.10 51.42
C ALA A 21 -32.45 -17.26 51.47
N LEU A 22 -32.50 -16.19 52.22
CA LEU A 22 -31.40 -15.30 52.67
C LEU A 22 -30.47 -16.04 53.64
N GLY A 23 -29.19 -15.71 53.58
CA GLY A 23 -28.29 -16.01 54.68
C GLY A 23 -26.82 -15.85 54.42
N GLY A 24 -26.23 -14.76 54.90
CA GLY A 24 -24.95 -14.81 55.58
C GLY A 24 -23.69 -14.29 54.89
N CYS A 25 -23.25 -13.17 55.35
CA CYS A 25 -21.94 -12.52 55.18
C CYS A 25 -20.73 -13.43 55.11
N GLY A 26 -19.85 -13.17 54.15
CA GLY A 26 -18.49 -13.67 54.12
C GLY A 26 -17.69 -12.81 53.18
N SER A 27 -17.13 -11.70 53.67
CA SER A 27 -16.18 -10.85 52.97
C SER A 27 -14.88 -11.61 52.71
N SER A 28 -14.67 -12.04 51.49
CA SER A 28 -13.33 -12.24 50.95
C SER A 28 -13.20 -11.36 49.71
N SER A 29 -12.52 -10.27 49.92
CA SER A 29 -12.06 -9.36 48.87
C SER A 29 -11.09 -10.09 47.95
N ASN A 30 -11.61 -10.78 46.96
CA ASN A 30 -10.85 -10.97 45.72
C ASN A 30 -10.89 -9.63 44.98
N LYS A 31 -9.87 -8.84 45.18
CA LYS A 31 -9.48 -7.81 44.23
C LYS A 31 -9.16 -8.56 42.93
N GLY A 32 -10.19 -8.75 42.08
CA GLY A 32 -9.98 -8.85 40.68
C GLY A 32 -9.13 -7.64 40.31
N ALA A 33 -7.99 -7.88 39.72
CA ALA A 33 -7.17 -6.82 39.15
C ALA A 33 -8.10 -5.94 38.31
N ASP A 34 -8.36 -4.73 38.82
CA ASP A 34 -8.73 -3.62 37.94
C ASP A 34 -7.63 -3.61 36.86
N ALA A 35 -7.97 -4.12 35.71
CA ALA A 35 -7.29 -3.66 34.51
C ALA A 35 -7.53 -2.15 34.53
N SER A 36 -6.56 -1.38 35.04
CA SER A 36 -6.45 0.02 34.74
C SER A 36 -6.81 0.12 33.26
N ALA A 37 -7.69 1.04 32.92
CA ALA A 37 -7.96 1.37 31.51
C ALA A 37 -6.62 1.82 30.94
N GLY A 38 -5.79 0.85 30.55
CA GLY A 38 -4.43 1.03 30.12
C GLY A 38 -4.49 1.81 28.82
N ASN A 39 -3.45 2.55 28.54
CA ASN A 39 -3.28 3.32 27.30
C ASN A 39 -3.10 2.39 26.08
N THR A 40 -3.91 1.32 25.98
CA THR A 40 -3.95 0.41 24.82
C THR A 40 -4.96 0.93 23.82
N ILE A 41 -4.54 1.08 22.57
CA ILE A 41 -5.35 1.60 21.49
C ILE A 41 -6.11 0.44 20.83
N THR A 42 -7.42 0.54 20.69
CA THR A 42 -8.23 -0.38 19.88
C THR A 42 -8.35 0.18 18.46
N ALA A 43 -7.94 -0.60 17.46
CA ALA A 43 -7.88 -0.17 16.07
C ALA A 43 -8.65 -1.14 15.16
N MET A 44 -9.31 -0.60 14.13
CA MET A 44 -9.90 -1.42 13.08
C MET A 44 -8.80 -2.12 12.27
N ASN A 45 -9.03 -3.39 11.98
CA ASN A 45 -8.31 -4.12 10.94
C ASN A 45 -9.27 -5.14 10.30
N ALA A 46 -8.79 -5.88 9.32
CA ALA A 46 -9.42 -7.09 8.83
C ALA A 46 -8.46 -8.27 8.99
N GLU A 47 -8.96 -9.48 8.84
CA GLU A 47 -8.15 -10.69 8.94
C GLU A 47 -7.01 -10.64 7.90
N PRO A 48 -5.72 -10.77 8.32
CA PRO A 48 -4.61 -10.90 7.38
C PRO A 48 -4.78 -12.13 6.47
N ALA A 49 -4.48 -11.97 5.20
CA ALA A 49 -4.65 -13.04 4.20
C ALA A 49 -3.62 -14.17 4.35
N SER A 50 -2.52 -13.92 5.06
CA SER A 50 -1.41 -14.86 5.29
C SER A 50 -0.83 -14.68 6.69
N GLY A 51 0.04 -15.60 7.11
CA GLY A 51 0.80 -15.44 8.36
C GLY A 51 1.64 -14.14 8.35
N LEU A 52 1.93 -13.64 9.54
CA LEU A 52 2.66 -12.38 9.76
C LEU A 52 4.18 -12.56 9.50
N LEU A 53 4.54 -12.70 8.23
CA LEU A 53 5.91 -12.89 7.75
C LEU A 53 6.35 -11.71 6.87
N PRO A 54 7.44 -11.00 7.20
CA PRO A 54 7.94 -9.87 6.41
C PRO A 54 8.12 -10.18 4.92
N GLY A 55 8.74 -11.30 4.58
CA GLY A 55 8.95 -11.75 3.19
C GLY A 55 7.67 -12.22 2.48
N ASN A 56 6.58 -12.51 3.20
CA ASN A 56 5.36 -13.12 2.64
C ASN A 56 4.08 -12.34 2.91
N THR A 57 4.18 -11.06 3.24
CA THR A 57 3.03 -10.19 3.49
C THR A 57 3.11 -8.98 2.58
N ASN A 58 2.10 -8.80 1.71
CA ASN A 58 1.92 -7.63 0.85
C ASN A 58 0.56 -6.95 1.04
N SER A 59 -0.26 -7.42 1.99
CA SER A 59 -1.55 -6.81 2.32
C SER A 59 -1.39 -5.75 3.40
N THR A 60 -2.19 -4.67 3.33
CA THR A 60 -2.23 -3.63 4.36
C THR A 60 -2.62 -4.17 5.73
N THR A 61 -3.46 -5.21 5.79
CA THR A 61 -3.93 -5.83 7.04
C THR A 61 -2.82 -6.51 7.82
N GLY A 62 -1.92 -7.22 7.16
CA GLY A 62 -0.72 -7.79 7.76
C GLY A 62 0.38 -6.74 7.98
N GLY A 63 0.58 -5.85 7.00
CA GLY A 63 1.58 -4.78 7.04
C GLY A 63 1.45 -3.90 8.29
N LYS A 64 0.25 -3.45 8.64
CA LYS A 64 -0.01 -2.66 9.87
C LYS A 64 0.53 -3.31 11.15
N VAL A 65 0.43 -4.63 11.25
CA VAL A 65 0.93 -5.38 12.42
C VAL A 65 2.44 -5.52 12.33
N LEU A 66 2.96 -5.89 11.16
CA LEU A 66 4.41 -6.07 10.93
C LEU A 66 5.19 -4.78 11.18
N ASP A 67 4.69 -3.62 10.76
CA ASP A 67 5.32 -2.30 10.97
C ASP A 67 5.45 -1.92 12.46
N LEU A 68 4.67 -2.53 13.34
CA LEU A 68 4.77 -2.32 14.78
C LEU A 68 5.75 -3.30 15.44
N ILE A 69 5.84 -4.53 14.95
CA ILE A 69 6.62 -5.60 15.59
C ILE A 69 8.00 -5.82 14.97
N PHE A 70 8.26 -5.26 13.79
CA PHE A 70 9.58 -5.30 13.15
C PHE A 70 10.14 -3.89 12.94
N SER A 71 11.46 -3.78 13.00
CA SER A 71 12.24 -2.60 12.58
C SER A 71 13.25 -3.03 11.53
N GLN A 72 13.26 -2.29 10.43
CA GLN A 72 14.16 -2.46 9.29
C GLN A 72 15.44 -1.63 9.51
N LEU A 73 16.33 -1.62 8.51
CA LEU A 73 17.54 -0.79 8.52
C LEU A 73 17.19 0.70 8.57
N VAL A 74 16.14 1.09 7.86
CA VAL A 74 15.61 2.45 7.78
C VAL A 74 14.14 2.43 8.20
N ALA A 75 13.71 3.46 8.93
CA ALA A 75 12.32 3.76 9.19
C ALA A 75 11.96 5.11 8.57
N PHE A 76 10.68 5.44 8.55
CA PHE A 76 10.21 6.70 7.99
C PHE A 76 9.48 7.54 9.05
N ASP A 77 9.66 8.85 9.00
CA ASP A 77 8.80 9.76 9.74
C ASP A 77 7.38 9.81 9.11
N SER A 78 6.48 10.60 9.68
CA SER A 78 5.10 10.72 9.18
C SER A 78 5.00 11.18 7.73
N LYS A 79 6.03 11.88 7.25
CA LYS A 79 6.10 12.46 5.90
C LYS A 79 6.92 11.62 4.90
N GLY A 80 7.30 10.39 5.29
CA GLY A 80 8.10 9.52 4.44
C GLY A 80 9.58 9.85 4.38
N LYS A 81 10.09 10.76 5.23
CA LYS A 81 11.52 11.04 5.28
C LYS A 81 12.27 9.88 5.93
N PRO A 82 13.31 9.32 5.28
CA PRO A 82 14.05 8.19 5.81
C PRO A 82 14.89 8.59 7.04
N VAL A 83 14.92 7.69 8.02
CA VAL A 83 15.70 7.78 9.26
C VAL A 83 16.41 6.45 9.47
N ASN A 84 17.73 6.45 9.66
CA ASN A 84 18.46 5.24 9.99
C ASN A 84 17.95 4.65 11.32
N GLU A 85 17.30 3.49 11.24
CA GLU A 85 16.66 2.83 12.38
C GLU A 85 17.59 1.78 12.99
N VAL A 86 17.67 0.58 12.45
CA VAL A 86 18.67 -0.42 12.86
C VAL A 86 20.02 -0.08 12.26
N ALA A 87 20.06 0.50 11.06
CA ALA A 87 21.30 0.98 10.47
C ALA A 87 21.90 2.14 11.28
N LYS A 88 23.20 2.06 11.54
CA LYS A 88 24.03 3.17 11.98
C LYS A 88 24.40 4.05 10.78
N GLU A 89 24.75 3.40 9.68
CA GLU A 89 25.18 4.03 8.44
C GLU A 89 24.92 3.11 7.25
N ILE A 90 24.55 3.71 6.11
CA ILE A 90 24.46 3.07 4.80
C ILE A 90 25.30 3.91 3.84
N LYS A 91 26.42 3.36 3.38
CA LYS A 91 27.34 4.05 2.46
C LYS A 91 27.23 3.45 1.07
N SER A 92 26.98 4.31 0.08
CA SER A 92 27.05 3.98 -1.35
C SER A 92 28.48 4.14 -1.88
N ASN A 93 28.85 3.37 -2.90
CA ASN A 93 29.90 3.75 -3.82
C ASN A 93 29.40 4.85 -4.79
N ASP A 94 30.29 5.35 -5.67
CA ASP A 94 30.00 6.51 -6.50
C ASP A 94 28.87 6.30 -7.53
N ASP A 95 28.64 5.06 -7.96
CA ASP A 95 27.66 4.69 -8.98
C ASP A 95 26.44 3.93 -8.43
N ALA A 96 26.25 3.92 -7.10
CA ALA A 96 25.14 3.27 -6.42
C ALA A 96 24.95 1.79 -6.76
N THR A 97 26.04 1.07 -7.06
CA THR A 97 26.03 -0.38 -7.33
C THR A 97 26.47 -1.22 -6.15
N GLN A 98 27.07 -0.61 -5.13
CA GLN A 98 27.50 -1.29 -3.90
C GLN A 98 27.20 -0.45 -2.67
N PHE A 99 26.66 -1.10 -1.65
CA PHE A 99 26.37 -0.46 -0.36
C PHE A 99 27.09 -1.20 0.77
N THR A 100 27.73 -0.43 1.65
CA THR A 100 28.25 -0.93 2.93
C THR A 100 27.31 -0.49 4.03
N ILE A 101 26.75 -1.46 4.76
CA ILE A 101 25.75 -1.23 5.80
C ILE A 101 26.37 -1.59 7.14
N THR A 102 26.39 -0.63 8.06
CA THR A 102 26.78 -0.84 9.45
C THR A 102 25.54 -0.71 10.32
N ILE A 103 25.26 -1.68 11.19
CA ILE A 103 24.14 -1.66 12.13
C ILE A 103 24.57 -1.14 13.51
N LYS A 104 23.60 -0.60 14.26
CA LYS A 104 23.81 -0.11 15.63
C LYS A 104 23.99 -1.29 16.60
N ASP A 105 24.81 -1.09 17.63
CA ASP A 105 25.00 -2.08 18.70
C ASP A 105 23.76 -2.28 19.57
N GLY A 106 23.60 -3.48 20.10
CA GLY A 106 22.64 -3.80 21.16
C GLY A 106 21.19 -4.01 20.72
N TRP A 107 20.91 -4.08 19.41
CA TRP A 107 19.61 -4.50 18.92
C TRP A 107 19.36 -5.98 19.18
N LYS A 108 18.13 -6.30 19.62
CA LYS A 108 17.68 -7.67 19.91
C LYS A 108 16.26 -7.89 19.42
N CYS A 109 15.98 -9.11 19.03
CA CYS A 109 14.62 -9.60 18.88
C CYS A 109 13.95 -9.76 20.24
N THR A 110 12.64 -9.86 20.27
CA THR A 110 11.82 -9.92 21.50
C THR A 110 12.00 -11.22 22.29
N ASP A 111 12.66 -12.23 21.72
CA ASP A 111 13.12 -13.45 22.42
C ASP A 111 14.54 -13.31 23.01
N GLY A 112 15.18 -12.14 22.86
CA GLY A 112 16.53 -11.86 23.33
C GLY A 112 17.64 -12.18 22.33
N THR A 113 17.34 -12.77 21.19
CA THR A 113 18.32 -13.05 20.11
C THR A 113 18.93 -11.75 19.59
N PRO A 114 20.27 -11.62 19.49
CA PRO A 114 20.90 -10.45 18.90
C PRO A 114 20.49 -10.26 17.43
N VAL A 115 20.28 -9.01 17.01
CA VAL A 115 20.18 -8.66 15.59
C VAL A 115 21.58 -8.38 15.07
N THR A 116 22.01 -9.15 14.09
CA THR A 116 23.34 -9.08 13.47
C THR A 116 23.23 -8.86 11.96
N ALA A 117 24.34 -8.62 11.29
CA ALA A 117 24.42 -8.58 9.82
C ALA A 117 23.82 -9.85 9.18
N GLU A 118 24.07 -11.02 9.78
CA GLU A 118 23.52 -12.29 9.30
C GLU A 118 21.99 -12.36 9.42
N SER A 119 21.38 -11.71 10.41
CA SER A 119 19.92 -11.62 10.55
C SER A 119 19.24 -10.99 9.33
N PHE A 120 19.94 -10.08 8.63
CA PHE A 120 19.47 -9.45 7.40
C PHE A 120 19.81 -10.30 6.17
N THR A 121 21.08 -10.70 6.01
CA THR A 121 21.53 -11.37 4.79
C THR A 121 20.85 -12.72 4.58
N LYS A 122 20.65 -13.50 5.64
CA LYS A 122 19.87 -14.75 5.59
C LYS A 122 18.39 -14.49 5.30
N ALA A 123 17.77 -13.50 5.95
CA ALA A 123 16.37 -13.17 5.74
C ALA A 123 16.08 -12.76 4.30
N TRP A 124 16.93 -11.90 3.72
CA TRP A 124 16.79 -11.45 2.34
C TRP A 124 17.04 -12.57 1.33
N SER A 125 18.04 -13.41 1.57
CA SER A 125 18.29 -14.59 0.73
C SER A 125 17.14 -15.59 0.79
N TYR A 126 16.58 -15.83 1.98
CA TYR A 126 15.41 -16.67 2.16
C TYR A 126 14.19 -16.13 1.39
N ALA A 127 13.93 -14.81 1.53
CA ALA A 127 12.81 -14.16 0.85
C ALA A 127 12.98 -14.13 -0.67
N ALA A 128 14.21 -13.96 -1.16
CA ALA A 128 14.52 -13.97 -2.60
C ALA A 128 14.43 -15.35 -3.24
N ASN A 129 14.53 -16.44 -2.48
CA ASN A 129 14.69 -17.80 -3.00
C ASN A 129 13.33 -18.41 -3.40
N VAL A 130 13.19 -18.79 -4.68
CA VAL A 130 11.95 -19.34 -5.25
C VAL A 130 11.47 -20.60 -4.52
N SER A 131 12.39 -21.41 -3.96
CA SER A 131 12.02 -22.61 -3.20
C SER A 131 11.26 -22.33 -1.91
N ASN A 132 11.33 -21.08 -1.39
CA ASN A 132 10.65 -20.62 -0.19
C ASN A 132 9.30 -19.94 -0.48
N ALA A 133 8.97 -19.73 -1.76
CA ALA A 133 7.69 -19.20 -2.23
C ALA A 133 7.24 -17.90 -1.52
N GLN A 134 8.16 -16.98 -1.28
CA GLN A 134 7.85 -15.70 -0.63
C GLN A 134 7.33 -14.70 -1.66
N ILE A 135 6.21 -14.04 -1.35
CA ILE A 135 5.51 -13.13 -2.27
C ILE A 135 6.33 -11.87 -2.59
N ASN A 136 7.20 -11.46 -1.68
CA ASN A 136 8.03 -10.26 -1.81
C ASN A 136 9.41 -10.54 -2.45
N ALA A 137 9.62 -11.71 -3.06
CA ALA A 137 10.90 -12.10 -3.65
C ALA A 137 11.45 -11.08 -4.68
N ASN A 138 10.56 -10.46 -5.44
CA ASN A 138 10.91 -9.47 -6.48
C ASN A 138 11.63 -8.21 -5.94
N PHE A 139 11.43 -7.83 -4.67
CA PHE A 139 12.13 -6.68 -4.06
C PHE A 139 13.65 -6.87 -3.99
N PHE A 140 14.13 -8.10 -4.06
CA PHE A 140 15.55 -8.45 -4.03
C PHE A 140 16.16 -8.63 -5.42
N SER A 141 15.39 -8.39 -6.49
CA SER A 141 15.79 -8.72 -7.88
C SER A 141 17.04 -8.00 -8.36
N ASN A 142 17.35 -6.82 -7.82
CA ASN A 142 18.56 -6.07 -8.17
C ASN A 142 19.81 -6.52 -7.38
N ILE A 143 19.69 -7.43 -6.39
CA ILE A 143 20.85 -7.96 -5.67
C ILE A 143 21.52 -9.04 -6.52
N LYS A 144 22.84 -8.98 -6.70
CA LYS A 144 23.59 -9.99 -7.47
C LYS A 144 23.32 -11.40 -6.98
N GLY A 145 23.13 -12.32 -7.90
CA GLY A 145 22.81 -13.71 -7.63
C GLY A 145 21.31 -14.00 -7.54
N TYR A 146 20.43 -13.00 -7.70
CA TYR A 146 18.99 -13.23 -7.70
C TYR A 146 18.54 -14.28 -8.73
N ASP A 147 19.01 -14.19 -9.98
CA ASP A 147 18.66 -15.15 -11.03
C ASP A 147 19.04 -16.59 -10.66
N LYS A 148 20.10 -16.77 -9.88
CA LYS A 148 20.54 -18.08 -9.40
C LYS A 148 19.56 -18.67 -8.39
N VAL A 149 19.10 -17.86 -7.42
CA VAL A 149 18.15 -18.31 -6.40
C VAL A 149 16.72 -18.44 -6.93
N GLN A 150 16.45 -17.95 -8.15
CA GLN A 150 15.19 -18.14 -8.87
C GLN A 150 15.14 -19.40 -9.74
N GLN A 151 16.22 -20.17 -9.80
CA GLN A 151 16.25 -21.39 -10.61
C GLN A 151 15.47 -22.53 -9.94
N LYS A 152 14.72 -23.27 -10.75
CA LYS A 152 13.97 -24.44 -10.27
C LYS A 152 14.91 -25.48 -9.64
N GLY A 153 14.61 -25.86 -8.40
CA GLY A 153 15.39 -26.88 -7.67
C GLY A 153 16.60 -26.33 -6.93
N VAL A 154 16.75 -25.01 -6.83
CA VAL A 154 17.75 -24.39 -5.96
C VAL A 154 17.51 -24.80 -4.50
N ALA A 155 18.58 -24.98 -3.72
CA ALA A 155 18.46 -25.27 -2.29
C ALA A 155 17.77 -24.11 -1.57
N SER A 156 16.87 -24.40 -0.62
CA SER A 156 16.06 -23.38 0.07
C SER A 156 16.90 -22.44 0.96
N ASP A 157 18.12 -22.80 1.28
CA ASP A 157 19.11 -22.05 2.07
C ASP A 157 20.19 -21.39 1.21
N GLU A 158 20.11 -21.50 -0.15
CA GLU A 158 21.05 -20.83 -1.04
C GLU A 158 20.99 -19.31 -0.82
N GLN A 159 22.17 -18.70 -0.66
CA GLN A 159 22.30 -17.28 -0.36
C GLN A 159 22.51 -16.45 -1.63
N LEU A 160 22.03 -15.20 -1.58
CA LEU A 160 22.31 -14.20 -2.63
C LEU A 160 23.82 -13.89 -2.66
N GLU A 161 24.45 -14.04 -3.82
CA GLU A 161 25.88 -13.80 -4.04
C GLU A 161 26.32 -12.37 -3.69
N GLY A 162 25.43 -11.41 -3.90
CA GLY A 162 25.66 -9.99 -3.61
C GLY A 162 25.65 -9.63 -2.14
N LEU A 163 25.27 -10.54 -1.23
CA LEU A 163 25.24 -10.28 0.21
C LEU A 163 26.47 -10.89 0.89
N LYS A 164 27.28 -10.04 1.55
CA LYS A 164 28.51 -10.51 2.20
C LYS A 164 28.61 -9.96 3.62
N VAL A 165 28.58 -10.83 4.60
CA VAL A 165 28.84 -10.48 6.00
C VAL A 165 30.33 -10.19 6.16
N VAL A 166 30.67 -9.02 6.68
CA VAL A 166 32.04 -8.60 7.00
C VAL A 166 32.35 -8.92 8.46
N ASP A 167 31.41 -8.57 9.35
CA ASP A 167 31.43 -8.89 10.78
C ASP A 167 29.98 -8.87 11.32
N ASP A 168 29.79 -9.07 12.63
CA ASP A 168 28.45 -9.12 13.25
C ASP A 168 27.61 -7.85 13.03
N HIS A 169 28.25 -6.72 12.75
CA HIS A 169 27.58 -5.41 12.59
C HIS A 169 27.75 -4.81 11.19
N THR A 170 28.46 -5.47 10.28
CA THR A 170 28.74 -4.91 8.96
C THR A 170 28.53 -5.95 7.86
N PHE A 171 27.82 -5.57 6.83
CA PHE A 171 27.68 -6.36 5.60
C PHE A 171 27.67 -5.46 4.37
N THR A 172 27.98 -6.03 3.22
CA THR A 172 27.90 -5.36 1.93
C THR A 172 26.79 -5.94 1.07
N VAL A 173 26.24 -5.09 0.22
CA VAL A 173 25.23 -5.44 -0.80
C VAL A 173 25.77 -5.02 -2.15
N ASP A 174 26.03 -5.99 -3.03
CA ASP A 174 26.38 -5.75 -4.43
C ASP A 174 25.12 -5.84 -5.28
N LEU A 175 24.81 -4.79 -6.03
CA LEU A 175 23.66 -4.71 -6.94
C LEU A 175 24.08 -5.05 -8.38
N SER A 176 23.15 -5.53 -9.18
CA SER A 176 23.33 -5.80 -10.61
C SER A 176 23.32 -4.53 -11.45
N THR A 177 22.57 -3.52 -11.02
CA THR A 177 22.47 -2.19 -11.65
C THR A 177 22.45 -1.12 -10.57
N SER A 178 22.80 0.11 -10.94
CA SER A 178 22.75 1.28 -10.04
C SER A 178 21.36 1.49 -9.45
N ASP A 179 21.29 1.81 -8.15
CA ASP A 179 20.02 2.09 -7.46
C ASP A 179 20.21 3.09 -6.29
N SER A 180 20.12 4.37 -6.57
CA SER A 180 20.20 5.45 -5.57
C SER A 180 19.07 5.40 -4.53
N ASN A 181 17.98 4.67 -4.79
CA ASN A 181 16.85 4.46 -3.89
C ASN A 181 17.03 3.25 -2.98
N PHE A 182 18.08 2.44 -3.16
CA PHE A 182 18.32 1.28 -2.30
C PHE A 182 18.29 1.60 -0.80
N PRO A 183 18.87 2.74 -0.31
CA PRO A 183 18.77 3.13 1.09
C PRO A 183 17.34 3.39 1.58
N ILE A 184 16.40 3.76 0.68
CA ILE A 184 14.98 3.90 1.01
C ILE A 184 14.28 2.54 0.96
N LYS A 185 14.58 1.72 -0.05
CA LYS A 185 13.98 0.39 -0.23
C LYS A 185 14.17 -0.53 0.97
N VAL A 186 15.33 -0.45 1.64
CA VAL A 186 15.62 -1.26 2.84
C VAL A 186 14.83 -0.82 4.09
N GLY A 187 13.96 0.17 3.96
CA GLY A 187 12.91 0.53 4.93
C GLY A 187 11.57 -0.17 4.70
N TYR A 188 11.40 -0.89 3.59
CA TYR A 188 10.22 -1.71 3.36
C TYR A 188 10.21 -2.92 4.28
N THR A 189 9.04 -3.30 4.78
CA THR A 189 8.87 -4.39 5.79
C THR A 189 9.49 -5.70 5.33
N GLY A 190 9.48 -6.00 4.02
CA GLY A 190 10.11 -7.19 3.46
C GLY A 190 11.61 -7.34 3.73
N PHE A 191 12.31 -6.24 4.05
CA PHE A 191 13.73 -6.20 4.38
C PHE A 191 14.02 -6.33 5.90
N ALA A 192 13.03 -6.68 6.72
CA ALA A 192 13.22 -6.86 8.15
C ALA A 192 14.21 -7.99 8.48
N PRO A 193 14.98 -7.87 9.59
CA PRO A 193 15.83 -8.96 10.05
C PRO A 193 14.99 -10.08 10.66
N LEU A 194 15.44 -11.33 10.53
CA LEU A 194 14.78 -12.48 11.13
C LEU A 194 15.72 -13.21 12.08
N PRO A 195 15.22 -13.68 13.25
CA PRO A 195 15.99 -14.48 14.19
C PRO A 195 16.14 -15.93 13.72
N GLU A 196 17.12 -16.65 14.22
CA GLU A 196 17.34 -18.07 13.92
C GLU A 196 16.12 -18.97 14.24
N SER A 197 15.25 -18.54 15.18
CA SER A 197 14.01 -19.26 15.49
C SER A 197 13.04 -19.33 14.30
N PHE A 198 13.08 -18.36 13.38
CA PHE A 198 12.27 -18.36 12.16
C PHE A 198 12.54 -19.59 11.27
N TYR A 199 13.81 -19.93 11.05
CA TYR A 199 14.19 -20.99 10.11
C TYR A 199 13.84 -22.40 10.58
N LYS A 200 13.46 -22.57 11.87
CA LYS A 200 13.03 -23.86 12.42
C LYS A 200 11.63 -24.25 11.96
N ASP A 201 10.72 -23.31 11.92
CA ASP A 201 9.34 -23.49 11.46
C ASP A 201 8.76 -22.13 11.01
N PRO A 202 8.99 -21.72 9.75
CA PRO A 202 8.50 -20.45 9.23
C PRO A 202 6.97 -20.31 9.31
N LYS A 203 6.21 -21.40 9.18
CA LYS A 203 4.77 -21.37 9.27
C LYS A 203 4.29 -21.05 10.69
N ALA A 204 4.81 -21.75 11.69
CA ALA A 204 4.49 -21.49 13.09
C ALA A 204 4.97 -20.10 13.53
N PHE A 205 6.10 -19.62 12.98
CA PHE A 205 6.57 -18.26 13.21
C PHE A 205 5.59 -17.20 12.70
N GLY A 206 4.95 -17.42 11.55
CA GLY A 206 3.94 -16.50 11.00
C GLY A 206 2.70 -16.33 11.88
N GLU A 207 2.40 -17.34 12.72
CA GLU A 207 1.32 -17.29 13.71
C GLU A 207 1.74 -16.66 15.05
N ASN A 208 3.03 -16.66 15.35
CA ASN A 208 3.60 -16.12 16.58
C ASN A 208 4.96 -15.47 16.33
N PRO A 209 4.99 -14.34 15.60
CA PRO A 209 6.23 -13.74 15.15
C PRO A 209 7.07 -13.15 16.30
N VAL A 210 8.39 -13.30 16.15
CA VAL A 210 9.41 -12.72 17.03
C VAL A 210 10.12 -11.62 16.26
N GLY A 211 9.76 -10.38 16.56
CA GLY A 211 10.33 -9.20 15.89
C GLY A 211 11.29 -8.42 16.78
N ASN A 212 11.73 -7.27 16.28
CA ASN A 212 12.66 -6.34 16.93
C ASN A 212 12.08 -4.91 17.04
N GLY A 213 10.78 -4.74 16.80
CA GLY A 213 10.10 -3.45 16.71
C GLY A 213 9.73 -2.82 18.04
N ALA A 214 9.02 -1.67 17.94
CA ALA A 214 8.53 -0.92 19.10
C ALA A 214 7.46 -1.66 19.91
N TYR A 215 6.88 -2.70 19.32
CA TYR A 215 5.93 -3.60 19.99
C TYR A 215 6.38 -5.05 19.88
N LYS A 216 5.89 -5.86 20.83
CA LYS A 216 5.97 -7.32 20.86
C LYS A 216 4.64 -7.90 20.44
N PHE A 217 4.65 -8.93 19.60
CA PHE A 217 3.47 -9.73 19.35
C PHE A 217 3.03 -10.42 20.66
N LYS A 218 1.71 -10.44 20.89
CA LYS A 218 1.13 -11.06 22.08
C LYS A 218 0.21 -12.23 21.75
N LYS A 219 -0.74 -12.03 20.82
CA LYS A 219 -1.65 -13.08 20.34
C LYS A 219 -2.32 -12.72 19.04
N TRP A 220 -2.77 -13.72 18.32
CA TRP A 220 -3.70 -13.63 17.22
C TRP A 220 -4.85 -14.62 17.45
N GLU A 221 -6.05 -14.10 17.66
CA GLU A 221 -7.27 -14.87 17.71
C GLU A 221 -8.00 -14.64 16.37
N HIS A 222 -7.89 -15.62 15.47
CA HIS A 222 -8.39 -15.51 14.12
C HIS A 222 -9.85 -15.07 14.05
N ASN A 223 -10.16 -14.17 13.11
CA ASN A 223 -11.46 -13.54 12.88
C ASN A 223 -11.97 -12.71 14.07
N LYS A 224 -11.13 -12.38 15.04
CA LYS A 224 -11.51 -11.60 16.21
C LYS A 224 -10.55 -10.45 16.49
N GLU A 225 -9.29 -10.73 16.80
CA GLU A 225 -8.32 -9.71 17.21
C GLU A 225 -6.88 -10.13 17.06
N ILE A 226 -5.99 -9.13 16.90
CA ILE A 226 -4.53 -9.28 17.02
C ILE A 226 -4.04 -8.28 18.06
N ASP A 227 -3.35 -8.77 19.11
CA ASP A 227 -2.77 -7.95 20.15
C ASP A 227 -1.27 -7.80 19.99
N VAL A 228 -0.81 -6.56 20.07
CA VAL A 228 0.61 -6.23 20.24
C VAL A 228 0.78 -5.34 21.48
N VAL A 229 1.86 -5.55 22.21
CA VAL A 229 2.16 -4.80 23.46
C VAL A 229 3.49 -4.09 23.33
N LYS A 230 3.62 -2.95 24.01
CA LYS A 230 4.84 -2.14 24.03
C LYS A 230 6.07 -3.00 24.30
N ASN A 231 7.13 -2.80 23.51
CA ASN A 231 8.43 -3.40 23.74
C ASN A 231 9.31 -2.46 24.57
N PRO A 232 9.55 -2.72 25.87
CA PRO A 232 10.36 -1.85 26.71
C PRO A 232 11.84 -1.86 26.36
N ASP A 233 12.29 -2.88 25.62
CA ASP A 233 13.70 -3.05 25.22
C ASP A 233 14.01 -2.42 23.85
N TYR A 234 13.01 -1.81 23.21
CA TYR A 234 13.18 -1.16 21.92
C TYR A 234 14.19 0.01 21.99
N LYS A 235 15.10 0.06 21.00
CA LYS A 235 16.22 1.01 20.92
C LYS A 235 16.10 2.04 19.80
N GLY A 236 15.02 1.97 19.01
CA GLY A 236 14.88 2.76 17.79
C GLY A 236 14.39 4.18 18.01
N SER A 237 14.21 4.86 16.88
CA SER A 237 13.89 6.29 16.81
C SER A 237 12.43 6.60 17.15
N PHE A 238 11.56 5.60 17.09
CA PHE A 238 10.10 5.76 17.18
C PHE A 238 9.46 4.88 18.28
N PRO A 239 9.75 5.14 19.58
CA PRO A 239 9.22 4.34 20.67
C PRO A 239 7.70 4.50 20.81
N ALA A 240 7.01 3.42 21.23
CA ALA A 240 5.59 3.46 21.52
C ALA A 240 5.26 4.42 22.68
N LYS A 241 4.27 5.31 22.49
CA LYS A 241 3.75 6.24 23.51
C LYS A 241 2.58 5.66 24.29
N ASN A 242 2.03 4.53 23.84
CA ASN A 242 0.95 3.77 24.50
C ASN A 242 1.45 2.41 24.98
N ASP A 243 0.57 1.61 25.59
CA ASP A 243 0.92 0.31 26.19
C ASP A 243 0.80 -0.84 25.17
N GLY A 244 0.06 -0.63 24.09
CA GLY A 244 -0.19 -1.64 23.06
C GLY A 244 -1.24 -1.20 22.04
N VAL A 245 -1.42 -2.04 21.03
CA VAL A 245 -2.49 -1.91 20.03
C VAL A 245 -3.25 -3.23 19.96
N ASN A 246 -4.56 -3.17 20.12
CA ASN A 246 -5.47 -4.28 19.87
C ASN A 246 -6.16 -4.02 18.53
N PHE A 247 -5.81 -4.80 17.51
CA PHE A 247 -6.46 -4.77 16.21
C PHE A 247 -7.72 -5.62 16.23
N MET A 248 -8.88 -4.98 16.28
CA MET A 248 -10.19 -5.62 16.18
C MET A 248 -10.48 -5.96 14.72
N LEU A 249 -10.79 -7.24 14.43
CA LEU A 249 -10.96 -7.72 13.06
C LEU A 249 -12.42 -7.59 12.62
N TYR A 250 -12.67 -6.69 11.68
CA TYR A 250 -14.00 -6.41 11.13
C TYR A 250 -14.13 -6.95 9.71
N THR A 251 -15.31 -7.44 9.39
CA THR A 251 -15.72 -7.78 8.01
C THR A 251 -16.49 -6.64 7.34
N SER A 252 -16.87 -5.60 8.10
CA SER A 252 -17.66 -4.45 7.64
C SER A 252 -17.13 -3.14 8.22
N PRO A 253 -16.68 -2.19 7.40
CA PRO A 253 -16.33 -0.85 7.85
C PRO A 253 -17.49 -0.11 8.53
N GLN A 254 -18.74 -0.40 8.17
CA GLN A 254 -19.92 0.20 8.81
C GLN A 254 -20.05 -0.22 10.28
N ALA A 255 -19.74 -1.49 10.61
CA ALA A 255 -19.73 -1.97 11.98
C ALA A 255 -18.63 -1.28 12.80
N ALA A 256 -17.42 -1.17 12.26
CA ALA A 256 -16.32 -0.45 12.89
C ALA A 256 -16.67 1.03 13.14
N TYR A 257 -17.32 1.69 12.17
CA TYR A 257 -17.77 3.09 12.34
C TYR A 257 -18.78 3.24 13.48
N ALA A 258 -19.74 2.32 13.61
CA ALA A 258 -20.70 2.32 14.71
C ALA A 258 -20.00 2.15 16.07
N ASP A 259 -18.96 1.29 16.13
CA ASP A 259 -18.16 1.07 17.32
C ASP A 259 -17.29 2.29 17.68
N VAL A 260 -16.76 3.04 16.73
CA VAL A 260 -16.08 4.33 17.01
C VAL A 260 -17.07 5.32 17.61
N LEU A 261 -18.28 5.44 17.03
CA LEU A 261 -19.32 6.36 17.52
C LEU A 261 -19.80 6.01 18.94
N SER A 262 -19.83 4.72 19.30
CA SER A 262 -20.23 4.25 20.64
C SER A 262 -19.08 4.23 21.66
N GLY A 263 -17.83 4.50 21.23
CA GLY A 263 -16.65 4.46 22.08
C GLY A 263 -16.08 3.06 22.33
N ASN A 264 -16.54 2.04 21.60
CA ASN A 264 -16.03 0.66 21.69
C ASN A 264 -14.77 0.43 20.85
N LEU A 265 -14.49 1.32 19.90
CA LEU A 265 -13.30 1.34 19.04
C LEU A 265 -12.69 2.73 19.07
N ASP A 266 -11.36 2.82 19.22
CA ASP A 266 -10.67 4.11 19.28
C ASP A 266 -10.41 4.72 17.90
N VAL A 267 -10.03 3.91 16.92
CA VAL A 267 -9.62 4.39 15.59
C VAL A 267 -9.98 3.43 14.47
N MET A 268 -10.43 3.99 13.36
CA MET A 268 -10.55 3.31 12.07
C MET A 268 -9.90 4.14 10.95
N ASP A 269 -9.33 3.47 9.97
CA ASP A 269 -8.56 4.05 8.86
C ASP A 269 -9.20 3.86 7.49
N THR A 270 -10.47 3.51 7.46
CA THR A 270 -11.25 3.36 6.23
C THR A 270 -12.68 3.83 6.47
N VAL A 271 -13.01 5.00 5.94
CA VAL A 271 -14.36 5.56 6.09
C VAL A 271 -15.31 4.88 5.11
N PRO A 272 -16.48 4.36 5.58
CA PRO A 272 -17.49 3.84 4.69
C PRO A 272 -18.01 4.93 3.73
N SER A 273 -18.13 4.63 2.44
CA SER A 273 -18.62 5.58 1.43
C SER A 273 -20.01 6.13 1.78
N SER A 274 -20.85 5.34 2.43
CA SER A 274 -22.19 5.72 2.87
C SER A 274 -22.22 6.88 3.88
N VAL A 275 -21.14 7.12 4.62
CA VAL A 275 -21.05 8.20 5.62
C VAL A 275 -20.09 9.32 5.21
N ALA A 276 -19.37 9.18 4.09
CA ALA A 276 -18.37 10.13 3.63
C ALA A 276 -18.92 11.58 3.56
N GLY A 277 -20.10 11.77 3.01
CA GLY A 277 -20.74 13.08 2.90
C GLY A 277 -21.12 13.74 4.22
N SER A 278 -21.24 12.96 5.31
CA SER A 278 -21.62 13.44 6.65
C SER A 278 -20.44 13.64 7.60
N LEU A 279 -19.23 13.21 7.22
CA LEU A 279 -18.05 13.25 8.08
C LEU A 279 -17.73 14.63 8.63
N LYS A 280 -17.84 15.67 7.79
CA LYS A 280 -17.57 17.07 8.20
C LYS A 280 -18.50 17.56 9.33
N THR A 281 -19.62 16.90 9.53
CA THR A 281 -20.63 17.24 10.56
C THR A 281 -20.74 16.21 11.67
N ALA A 282 -19.94 15.14 11.62
CA ALA A 282 -19.94 14.08 12.60
C ALA A 282 -19.56 14.63 14.01
N LYS A 283 -20.36 14.29 15.01
CA LYS A 283 -20.14 14.75 16.39
C LYS A 283 -19.56 13.63 17.22
N GLY A 284 -18.71 13.98 18.19
CA GLY A 284 -18.13 13.02 19.14
C GLY A 284 -16.95 12.21 18.60
N VAL A 285 -16.48 12.53 17.40
CA VAL A 285 -15.33 11.91 16.75
C VAL A 285 -14.38 12.95 16.17
N GLN A 286 -13.14 12.54 15.96
CA GLN A 286 -12.16 13.25 15.14
C GLN A 286 -12.18 12.66 13.73
N VAL A 287 -11.95 13.47 12.72
CA VAL A 287 -11.89 13.07 11.31
C VAL A 287 -10.53 13.47 10.75
N TYR A 288 -9.84 12.54 10.14
CA TYR A 288 -8.65 12.79 9.33
C TYR A 288 -9.04 12.64 7.86
N ASN A 289 -8.63 13.57 7.00
CA ASN A 289 -8.87 13.50 5.56
C ASN A 289 -7.91 14.44 4.83
N GLU A 290 -6.74 13.92 4.46
CA GLU A 290 -5.66 14.66 3.81
C GLU A 290 -5.16 13.88 2.58
N PRO A 291 -4.53 14.55 1.59
CA PRO A 291 -3.96 13.85 0.44
C PRO A 291 -3.04 12.71 0.85
N GLY A 292 -3.31 11.53 0.32
CA GLY A 292 -2.53 10.33 0.60
C GLY A 292 -1.49 10.00 -0.48
N SER A 293 -0.93 8.81 -0.42
CA SER A 293 0.10 8.34 -1.36
C SER A 293 -0.45 7.52 -2.54
N SER A 294 -1.70 7.07 -2.48
CA SER A 294 -2.26 6.24 -3.56
C SER A 294 -2.83 7.10 -4.68
N ILE A 295 -2.56 6.70 -5.93
CA ILE A 295 -3.09 7.34 -7.12
C ILE A 295 -4.08 6.43 -7.83
N THR A 296 -5.19 7.00 -8.32
CA THR A 296 -6.14 6.36 -9.22
C THR A 296 -6.04 6.97 -10.60
N MET A 297 -5.97 6.13 -11.62
CA MET A 297 -5.80 6.52 -13.01
C MET A 297 -6.45 5.48 -13.95
N PHE A 298 -6.35 5.69 -15.23
CA PHE A 298 -6.55 4.64 -16.22
C PHE A 298 -5.41 4.64 -17.24
N VAL A 299 -5.05 3.45 -17.66
CA VAL A 299 -4.05 3.19 -18.71
C VAL A 299 -4.70 3.38 -20.08
N ILE A 300 -3.94 3.88 -21.05
CA ILE A 300 -4.30 3.82 -22.46
C ILE A 300 -3.24 2.95 -23.15
N THR A 301 -3.61 1.73 -23.56
CA THR A 301 -2.66 0.79 -24.16
C THR A 301 -2.09 1.35 -25.47
N GLN A 302 -0.81 1.08 -25.72
CA GLN A 302 -0.11 1.65 -26.88
C GLN A 302 -0.63 1.16 -28.22
N ASP A 303 -1.34 0.06 -28.23
CA ASP A 303 -1.98 -0.54 -29.41
C ASP A 303 -3.48 -0.20 -29.58
N TYR A 304 -4.02 0.67 -28.67
CA TYR A 304 -5.40 1.12 -28.80
C TYR A 304 -5.55 2.00 -30.05
N PRO A 305 -6.46 1.66 -30.98
CA PRO A 305 -6.60 2.39 -32.24
C PRO A 305 -6.76 3.89 -32.05
N HIS A 306 -6.03 4.71 -32.80
CA HIS A 306 -5.97 6.17 -32.70
C HIS A 306 -5.26 6.74 -31.46
N PHE A 307 -4.84 5.92 -30.51
CA PHE A 307 -4.20 6.36 -29.26
C PHE A 307 -2.75 5.87 -29.11
N GLY A 308 -2.20 5.20 -30.11
CA GLY A 308 -0.84 4.70 -30.10
C GLY A 308 0.25 5.79 -30.05
N PRO A 309 1.52 5.41 -30.07
CA PRO A 309 2.62 6.36 -30.11
C PRO A 309 2.52 7.24 -31.38
N GLY A 310 2.97 8.49 -31.28
CA GLY A 310 2.92 9.45 -32.37
C GLY A 310 1.94 10.60 -32.13
N LYS A 311 1.92 11.56 -33.08
CA LYS A 311 1.25 12.86 -32.88
C LYS A 311 -0.25 12.74 -32.71
N GLU A 312 -0.93 11.90 -33.49
CA GLU A 312 -2.38 11.70 -33.33
C GLU A 312 -2.73 11.20 -31.95
N GLY A 313 -2.11 10.09 -31.51
CA GLY A 313 -2.39 9.49 -30.20
C GLY A 313 -2.06 10.43 -29.07
N GLN A 314 -0.96 11.18 -29.13
CA GLN A 314 -0.61 12.21 -28.15
C GLN A 314 -1.71 13.25 -28.01
N LEU A 315 -2.17 13.83 -29.13
CA LEU A 315 -3.25 14.82 -29.13
C LEU A 315 -4.54 14.27 -28.53
N ARG A 316 -4.90 13.02 -28.87
CA ARG A 316 -6.10 12.37 -28.33
C ARG A 316 -6.00 12.10 -26.83
N ARG A 317 -4.86 11.58 -26.35
CA ARG A 317 -4.65 11.34 -24.92
C ARG A 317 -4.72 12.64 -24.11
N GLN A 318 -4.10 13.72 -24.62
CA GLN A 318 -4.17 15.03 -24.01
C GLN A 318 -5.60 15.60 -24.02
N ALA A 319 -6.34 15.45 -25.13
CA ALA A 319 -7.73 15.88 -25.22
C ALA A 319 -8.63 15.14 -24.22
N ILE A 320 -8.49 13.80 -24.11
CA ILE A 320 -9.21 13.01 -23.10
C ILE A 320 -8.91 13.50 -21.69
N SER A 321 -7.64 13.72 -21.35
CA SER A 321 -7.25 14.18 -20.03
C SER A 321 -7.86 15.54 -19.67
N MET A 322 -7.79 16.51 -20.60
CA MET A 322 -8.34 17.86 -20.40
C MET A 322 -9.87 17.90 -20.45
N ALA A 323 -10.54 16.87 -20.99
CA ALA A 323 -11.99 16.74 -20.97
C ALA A 323 -12.54 16.28 -19.61
N ILE A 324 -11.71 15.80 -18.68
CA ILE A 324 -12.14 15.22 -17.40
C ILE A 324 -12.13 16.24 -16.30
N ASN A 325 -13.31 16.50 -15.69
CA ASN A 325 -13.46 17.39 -14.53
C ASN A 325 -13.12 16.63 -13.23
N ARG A 326 -11.84 16.52 -12.90
CA ARG A 326 -11.31 15.85 -11.70
C ARG A 326 -11.83 16.43 -10.40
N GLN A 327 -11.97 17.78 -10.34
CA GLN A 327 -12.49 18.46 -9.16
C GLN A 327 -13.94 18.04 -8.87
N ASN A 328 -14.78 17.97 -9.90
CA ASN A 328 -16.17 17.53 -9.73
C ASN A 328 -16.25 16.05 -9.27
N ILE A 329 -15.34 15.20 -9.76
CA ILE A 329 -15.26 13.80 -9.31
C ILE A 329 -14.93 13.77 -7.81
N CYS A 330 -13.90 14.48 -7.36
CA CYS A 330 -13.52 14.50 -5.95
C CYS A 330 -14.61 15.11 -5.05
N ASP A 331 -15.23 16.23 -5.47
CA ASP A 331 -16.20 16.94 -4.64
C ASP A 331 -17.55 16.22 -4.56
N LYS A 332 -18.04 15.68 -5.68
CA LYS A 332 -19.42 15.18 -5.78
C LYS A 332 -19.53 13.67 -5.75
N ILE A 333 -18.59 12.95 -6.38
CA ILE A 333 -18.63 11.50 -6.45
C ILE A 333 -17.92 10.90 -5.23
N MET A 334 -16.72 11.40 -4.92
CA MET A 334 -15.92 10.91 -3.79
C MET A 334 -16.20 11.65 -2.48
N ALA A 335 -17.16 12.58 -2.46
CA ALA A 335 -17.57 13.34 -1.28
C ALA A 335 -16.41 14.04 -0.52
N GLY A 336 -15.36 14.44 -1.23
CA GLY A 336 -14.17 15.08 -0.69
C GLY A 336 -13.11 14.09 -0.15
N LEU A 337 -13.22 12.79 -0.41
CA LEU A 337 -12.23 11.76 -0.02
C LEU A 337 -11.13 11.57 -1.06
N CYS A 338 -10.98 12.47 -2.00
CA CYS A 338 -9.85 12.49 -2.93
C CYS A 338 -9.40 13.92 -3.26
N THR A 339 -8.19 14.02 -3.79
CA THR A 339 -7.56 15.24 -4.27
C THR A 339 -7.26 15.09 -5.76
N PRO A 340 -7.67 16.03 -6.64
CA PRO A 340 -7.35 15.95 -8.07
C PRO A 340 -5.87 15.76 -8.33
N ALA A 341 -5.51 14.83 -9.23
CA ALA A 341 -4.13 14.61 -9.58
C ALA A 341 -3.52 15.79 -10.34
N THR A 342 -2.34 16.20 -9.95
CA THR A 342 -1.51 17.25 -10.55
C THR A 342 -0.21 16.72 -11.13
N ASP A 343 0.11 15.44 -10.84
CA ASP A 343 1.35 14.76 -11.18
C ASP A 343 1.11 13.23 -11.24
N PHE A 344 2.11 12.46 -11.63
CA PHE A 344 2.09 10.99 -11.63
C PHE A 344 2.44 10.39 -10.26
N ALA A 345 3.10 11.15 -9.38
CA ALA A 345 3.33 10.79 -7.99
C ALA A 345 2.40 11.58 -7.05
N ALA A 346 2.07 11.02 -5.89
CA ALA A 346 1.17 11.66 -4.94
C ALA A 346 1.89 12.66 -4.01
N PRO A 347 1.17 13.69 -3.46
CA PRO A 347 1.77 14.74 -2.64
C PRO A 347 2.49 14.26 -1.36
N ALA A 348 2.11 13.11 -0.82
CA ALA A 348 2.76 12.52 0.35
C ALA A 348 4.14 11.92 0.07
N ILE A 349 4.60 11.95 -1.20
CA ILE A 349 5.80 11.24 -1.65
C ILE A 349 6.90 12.24 -2.00
N ASN A 350 8.12 11.93 -1.55
CA ASN A 350 9.29 12.72 -1.89
C ASN A 350 9.54 12.71 -3.41
N GLY A 351 9.66 13.89 -4.00
CA GLY A 351 9.80 14.10 -5.44
C GLY A 351 8.54 14.57 -6.14
N HIS A 352 7.35 14.52 -5.50
CA HIS A 352 6.14 15.14 -6.05
C HIS A 352 6.33 16.63 -6.36
N SER A 353 5.71 17.13 -7.43
CA SER A 353 5.73 18.53 -7.81
C SER A 353 4.42 18.98 -8.45
N ASP A 354 3.85 20.08 -7.93
CA ASP A 354 2.66 20.72 -8.52
C ASP A 354 2.98 21.64 -9.74
N SER A 355 4.27 21.75 -10.10
CA SER A 355 4.75 22.76 -11.05
C SER A 355 5.59 22.21 -12.21
N LEU A 356 5.47 20.89 -12.50
CA LEU A 356 6.15 20.27 -13.63
C LEU A 356 5.70 20.88 -14.95
N LYS A 357 6.63 20.98 -15.89
CA LYS A 357 6.33 21.45 -17.23
C LYS A 357 5.35 20.47 -17.91
N GLY A 358 4.24 21.00 -18.40
CA GLY A 358 3.20 20.19 -19.04
C GLY A 358 2.06 19.77 -18.12
N ALA A 359 2.14 20.01 -16.79
CA ALA A 359 1.10 19.62 -15.83
C ALA A 359 -0.30 20.21 -16.13
N ASP A 360 -0.38 21.28 -16.92
CA ASP A 360 -1.66 21.85 -17.37
C ASP A 360 -2.53 20.83 -18.13
N VAL A 361 -1.95 19.79 -18.69
CA VAL A 361 -2.68 18.70 -19.38
C VAL A 361 -3.59 17.91 -18.43
N LEU A 362 -3.35 17.96 -17.12
CA LEU A 362 -4.19 17.35 -16.10
C LEU A 362 -5.32 18.26 -15.61
N LYS A 363 -5.32 19.54 -16.00
CA LYS A 363 -6.38 20.51 -15.65
C LYS A 363 -7.58 20.37 -16.60
N TYR A 364 -8.78 20.46 -16.03
CA TYR A 364 -10.00 20.49 -16.84
C TYR A 364 -10.04 21.74 -17.71
N ASN A 365 -10.03 21.55 -19.03
CA ASN A 365 -10.12 22.62 -20.02
C ASN A 365 -10.88 22.11 -21.26
N PRO A 366 -12.23 22.20 -21.26
CA PRO A 366 -13.06 21.63 -22.32
C PRO A 366 -12.81 22.26 -23.70
N ASP A 367 -12.45 23.53 -23.77
CA ASP A 367 -12.20 24.20 -25.05
C ASP A 367 -10.88 23.72 -25.66
N LYS A 368 -9.82 23.63 -24.85
CA LYS A 368 -8.54 23.07 -25.32
C LYS A 368 -8.65 21.59 -25.67
N ALA A 369 -9.45 20.82 -24.92
CA ALA A 369 -9.72 19.42 -25.24
C ALA A 369 -10.35 19.27 -26.64
N LYS A 370 -11.35 20.09 -26.98
CA LYS A 370 -11.98 20.10 -28.32
C LYS A 370 -11.01 20.52 -29.42
N GLU A 371 -10.17 21.53 -29.16
CA GLU A 371 -9.13 21.98 -30.09
C GLU A 371 -8.17 20.83 -30.43
N LEU A 372 -7.59 20.18 -29.40
CA LEU A 372 -6.66 19.05 -29.56
C LEU A 372 -7.32 17.87 -30.27
N TRP A 373 -8.58 17.57 -29.94
CA TRP A 373 -9.33 16.50 -30.60
C TRP A 373 -9.54 16.81 -32.10
N ALA A 374 -9.91 18.04 -32.44
CA ALA A 374 -10.07 18.47 -33.83
C ALA A 374 -8.73 18.49 -34.59
N GLU A 375 -7.60 18.77 -33.92
CA GLU A 375 -6.26 18.63 -34.52
C GLU A 375 -5.92 17.18 -34.82
N ALA A 376 -6.25 16.26 -33.91
CA ALA A 376 -6.06 14.83 -34.15
C ALA A 376 -6.93 14.32 -35.31
N ASP A 377 -8.17 14.79 -35.42
CA ASP A 377 -9.08 14.42 -36.52
C ASP A 377 -8.58 14.87 -37.90
N LYS A 378 -7.74 15.91 -37.99
CA LYS A 378 -7.07 16.31 -39.24
C LYS A 378 -6.01 15.30 -39.68
N ILE A 379 -5.43 14.55 -38.72
CA ILE A 379 -4.45 13.49 -39.00
C ILE A 379 -5.18 12.21 -39.41
N SER A 380 -6.16 11.79 -38.58
CA SER A 380 -6.99 10.62 -38.82
C SER A 380 -8.37 10.84 -38.17
N PRO A 381 -9.47 10.90 -38.97
CA PRO A 381 -10.80 11.15 -38.40
C PRO A 381 -11.23 10.05 -37.42
N TRP A 382 -11.79 10.47 -36.27
CA TRP A 382 -12.33 9.55 -35.29
C TRP A 382 -13.64 8.91 -35.77
N ASN A 383 -13.70 7.59 -35.69
CA ASN A 383 -14.88 6.81 -36.08
C ASN A 383 -15.18 5.67 -35.10
N GLY A 384 -14.54 5.68 -33.94
CA GLY A 384 -14.62 4.63 -32.93
C GLY A 384 -15.52 4.96 -31.74
N LYS A 385 -15.47 4.08 -30.77
CA LYS A 385 -16.06 4.26 -29.45
C LYS A 385 -14.95 4.24 -28.42
N PHE A 386 -14.89 5.23 -27.53
CA PHE A 386 -13.93 5.25 -26.43
C PHE A 386 -14.48 4.44 -25.27
N GLU A 387 -13.75 3.40 -24.85
CA GLU A 387 -14.18 2.53 -23.75
C GLU A 387 -13.11 2.43 -22.68
N ILE A 388 -13.51 2.50 -21.40
CA ILE A 388 -12.63 2.25 -20.25
C ILE A 388 -13.13 1.01 -19.50
N ALA A 389 -12.27 0.00 -19.38
CA ALA A 389 -12.55 -1.19 -18.60
C ALA A 389 -12.27 -0.93 -17.10
N TYR A 390 -13.16 -1.42 -16.23
CA TYR A 390 -12.96 -1.39 -14.78
C TYR A 390 -13.65 -2.58 -14.10
N ASN A 391 -13.28 -2.88 -12.86
CA ASN A 391 -13.90 -3.93 -12.04
C ASN A 391 -14.97 -3.35 -11.11
N SER A 392 -16.14 -4.00 -11.05
CA SER A 392 -17.29 -3.53 -10.27
C SER A 392 -17.13 -3.71 -8.75
N ASP A 393 -16.36 -4.71 -8.30
CA ASP A 393 -16.06 -4.96 -6.88
C ASP A 393 -15.11 -3.92 -6.26
N GLY A 394 -14.43 -3.11 -7.07
CA GLY A 394 -13.54 -2.04 -6.60
C GLY A 394 -14.24 -0.75 -6.13
N GLY A 395 -15.57 -0.68 -6.21
CA GLY A 395 -16.36 0.48 -5.74
C GLY A 395 -16.20 1.77 -6.56
N LEU A 396 -15.58 1.71 -7.75
CA LEU A 396 -15.26 2.88 -8.59
C LEU A 396 -16.24 3.09 -9.76
N LYS A 397 -17.39 2.42 -9.74
CA LYS A 397 -18.40 2.57 -10.81
C LYS A 397 -18.76 4.03 -11.09
N ASP A 398 -19.16 4.76 -10.07
CA ASP A 398 -19.62 6.14 -10.22
C ASP A 398 -18.48 7.09 -10.68
N VAL A 399 -17.24 6.77 -10.33
CA VAL A 399 -16.05 7.48 -10.80
C VAL A 399 -15.88 7.30 -12.30
N TYR A 400 -15.86 6.06 -12.81
CA TYR A 400 -15.65 5.80 -14.24
C TYR A 400 -16.84 6.21 -15.08
N ASP A 401 -18.07 6.13 -14.56
CA ASP A 401 -19.25 6.70 -15.20
C ASP A 401 -19.13 8.24 -15.32
N ALA A 402 -18.64 8.91 -14.29
CA ALA A 402 -18.40 10.35 -14.33
C ALA A 402 -17.29 10.74 -15.32
N VAL A 403 -16.20 9.96 -15.39
CA VAL A 403 -15.11 10.13 -16.37
C VAL A 403 -15.67 10.02 -17.78
N ILE A 404 -16.39 8.95 -18.10
CA ILE A 404 -16.99 8.70 -19.42
C ILE A 404 -17.99 9.81 -19.78
N ASN A 405 -18.85 10.21 -18.85
CA ASN A 405 -19.80 11.31 -19.08
C ASN A 405 -19.08 12.65 -19.35
N SER A 406 -17.98 12.93 -18.63
CA SER A 406 -17.18 14.12 -18.85
C SER A 406 -16.55 14.14 -20.27
N VAL A 407 -15.95 13.04 -20.68
CA VAL A 407 -15.37 12.84 -22.02
C VAL A 407 -16.45 12.98 -23.10
N LYS A 408 -17.56 12.25 -22.98
CA LYS A 408 -18.67 12.25 -23.92
C LYS A 408 -19.27 13.65 -24.11
N ASN A 409 -19.55 14.33 -23.01
CA ASN A 409 -20.18 15.66 -23.06
C ASN A 409 -19.20 16.73 -23.58
N THR A 410 -17.92 16.60 -23.30
CA THR A 410 -16.91 17.58 -23.75
C THR A 410 -16.57 17.40 -25.23
N LEU A 411 -16.26 16.17 -25.64
CA LEU A 411 -15.74 15.90 -26.99
C LEU A 411 -16.83 15.53 -28.01
N GLY A 412 -18.06 15.22 -27.54
CA GLY A 412 -19.17 14.82 -28.43
C GLY A 412 -18.98 13.44 -29.09
N ILE A 413 -18.14 12.59 -28.51
CA ILE A 413 -17.85 11.25 -29.04
C ILE A 413 -18.67 10.17 -28.34
N ASP A 414 -18.83 9.01 -28.99
CA ASP A 414 -19.38 7.84 -28.31
C ASP A 414 -18.35 7.31 -27.30
N ALA A 415 -18.78 7.13 -26.05
CA ALA A 415 -17.93 6.62 -24.99
C ALA A 415 -18.76 5.78 -24.00
N ALA A 416 -18.16 4.73 -23.42
CA ALA A 416 -18.79 3.86 -22.45
C ALA A 416 -17.79 3.23 -21.49
N THR A 417 -18.29 2.63 -20.42
CA THR A 417 -17.54 1.74 -19.55
C THR A 417 -17.65 0.29 -20.03
N LEU A 418 -16.59 -0.49 -19.83
CA LEU A 418 -16.57 -1.95 -19.99
C LEU A 418 -16.38 -2.56 -18.61
N ILE A 419 -17.37 -3.34 -18.14
CA ILE A 419 -17.41 -3.78 -16.75
C ILE A 419 -16.92 -5.22 -16.64
N PHE A 420 -15.95 -5.45 -15.75
CA PHE A 420 -15.53 -6.76 -15.26
C PHE A 420 -16.14 -6.99 -13.88
N PRO A 421 -16.66 -8.17 -13.55
CA PRO A 421 -17.23 -8.44 -12.23
C PRO A 421 -16.22 -8.24 -11.10
N THR A 422 -14.99 -8.75 -11.27
CA THR A 422 -13.96 -8.76 -10.23
C THR A 422 -12.64 -8.14 -10.67
N SER A 423 -11.84 -7.74 -9.69
CA SER A 423 -10.46 -7.26 -9.90
C SER A 423 -9.59 -8.35 -10.53
N SER A 424 -9.76 -9.62 -10.13
CA SER A 424 -9.01 -10.74 -10.70
C SER A 424 -9.28 -10.91 -12.19
N GLU A 425 -10.55 -10.89 -12.61
CA GLU A 425 -10.90 -11.02 -14.04
C GLU A 425 -10.36 -9.87 -14.88
N LEU A 426 -10.34 -8.66 -14.35
CA LEU A 426 -9.70 -7.52 -15.03
C LEU A 426 -8.19 -7.72 -15.11
N SER A 427 -7.54 -8.14 -14.01
CA SER A 427 -6.10 -8.39 -13.98
C SER A 427 -5.70 -9.51 -14.94
N ASP A 428 -6.45 -10.59 -15.03
CA ASP A 428 -6.18 -11.70 -15.94
C ASP A 428 -6.04 -11.22 -17.41
N VAL A 429 -6.88 -10.29 -17.83
CA VAL A 429 -6.84 -9.78 -19.23
C VAL A 429 -5.85 -8.63 -19.41
N THR A 430 -5.55 -7.83 -18.38
CA THR A 430 -4.56 -6.76 -18.46
C THR A 430 -3.14 -7.30 -18.34
N ASP A 431 -2.88 -8.21 -17.41
CA ASP A 431 -1.57 -8.84 -17.21
C ASP A 431 -1.26 -9.83 -18.34
N GLY A 432 -2.30 -10.53 -18.83
CA GLY A 432 -2.22 -11.39 -20.01
C GLY A 432 -2.11 -10.64 -21.35
N ARG A 433 -2.17 -9.29 -21.35
CA ARG A 433 -2.10 -8.43 -22.56
C ARG A 433 -3.15 -8.79 -23.62
N THR A 434 -4.33 -9.25 -23.19
CA THR A 434 -5.43 -9.59 -24.08
C THR A 434 -6.50 -8.50 -24.17
N LEU A 435 -6.48 -7.53 -23.26
CA LEU A 435 -7.34 -6.36 -23.28
C LEU A 435 -6.65 -5.18 -24.00
N HIS A 436 -6.93 -5.01 -25.28
CA HIS A 436 -6.39 -3.91 -26.09
C HIS A 436 -7.25 -2.64 -25.97
N LYS A 437 -7.51 -2.18 -24.73
CA LYS A 437 -8.40 -1.03 -24.42
C LYS A 437 -7.91 -0.28 -23.19
N PRO A 438 -8.30 0.99 -23.05
CA PRO A 438 -8.13 1.71 -21.81
C PRO A 438 -8.73 0.95 -20.62
N HIS A 439 -8.01 0.92 -19.50
CA HIS A 439 -8.44 0.18 -18.32
C HIS A 439 -8.02 0.87 -17.03
N ARG A 440 -8.82 0.66 -16.00
CA ARG A 440 -8.56 1.15 -14.66
C ARG A 440 -7.21 0.68 -14.16
N MET A 441 -6.50 1.60 -13.50
CA MET A 441 -5.29 1.32 -12.76
C MET A 441 -5.24 2.17 -11.49
N GLY A 442 -4.55 1.68 -10.48
CA GLY A 442 -4.19 2.42 -9.28
C GLY A 442 -2.83 1.96 -8.79
N TRP A 443 -2.14 2.82 -8.05
CA TRP A 443 -0.86 2.49 -7.46
C TRP A 443 -0.76 3.03 -6.04
N SER A 444 -0.22 2.22 -5.13
CA SER A 444 0.19 2.60 -3.80
C SER A 444 1.67 2.28 -3.68
N PRO A 445 2.53 3.25 -3.34
CA PRO A 445 3.97 3.03 -3.39
C PRO A 445 4.44 2.12 -2.25
N ASP A 446 5.42 1.26 -2.55
CA ASP A 446 6.03 0.34 -1.59
C ASP A 446 7.03 1.05 -0.67
N TYR A 447 7.62 2.14 -1.16
CA TYR A 447 8.55 3.02 -0.43
C TYR A 447 8.35 4.47 -0.90
N PRO A 448 8.64 5.46 -0.05
CA PRO A 448 8.29 6.86 -0.31
C PRO A 448 9.25 7.55 -1.30
N SER A 449 9.25 7.09 -2.55
CA SER A 449 9.99 7.69 -3.66
C SER A 449 9.12 7.77 -4.91
N VAL A 450 9.24 8.87 -5.65
CA VAL A 450 8.63 9.02 -6.97
C VAL A 450 9.10 7.93 -7.93
N GLU A 451 10.34 7.45 -7.79
CA GLU A 451 10.90 6.37 -8.59
C GLU A 451 10.03 5.10 -8.55
N ASN A 452 9.38 4.79 -7.41
CA ASN A 452 8.51 3.61 -7.30
C ASN A 452 7.31 3.64 -8.26
N TYR A 453 6.76 4.83 -8.51
CA TYR A 453 5.70 4.99 -9.53
C TYR A 453 6.27 4.87 -10.94
N LEU A 454 7.39 5.56 -11.19
CA LEU A 454 7.94 5.69 -12.53
C LEU A 454 8.48 4.37 -13.06
N THR A 455 9.34 3.71 -12.30
CA THR A 455 9.96 2.45 -12.71
C THR A 455 8.92 1.34 -12.84
N SER A 456 8.03 1.20 -11.85
CA SER A 456 7.05 0.11 -11.83
C SER A 456 6.01 0.21 -12.93
N LEU A 457 5.55 1.43 -13.26
CA LEU A 457 4.39 1.65 -14.12
C LEU A 457 4.73 2.03 -15.56
N TYR A 458 5.95 2.57 -15.82
CA TYR A 458 6.25 3.20 -17.11
C TYR A 458 7.58 2.78 -17.73
N SER A 459 8.49 2.13 -16.99
CA SER A 459 9.75 1.68 -17.59
C SER A 459 9.53 0.62 -18.68
N THR A 460 10.37 0.62 -19.69
CA THR A 460 10.38 -0.43 -20.72
C THR A 460 10.63 -1.82 -20.11
N ALA A 461 11.42 -1.90 -19.04
CA ALA A 461 11.70 -3.14 -18.33
C ALA A 461 10.43 -3.75 -17.67
N ALA A 462 9.46 -2.92 -17.27
CA ALA A 462 8.20 -3.36 -16.68
C ALA A 462 7.08 -3.64 -17.72
N ALA A 463 7.35 -3.44 -19.02
CA ALA A 463 6.42 -3.72 -20.11
C ALA A 463 6.43 -5.22 -20.51
N ASP A 464 5.62 -5.58 -21.50
CA ASP A 464 5.56 -6.90 -22.13
C ASP A 464 5.28 -8.06 -21.13
N GLY A 465 4.52 -7.78 -20.07
CA GLY A 465 4.18 -8.76 -19.04
C GLY A 465 5.24 -8.95 -17.94
N ASN A 466 6.33 -8.17 -17.95
CA ASN A 466 7.41 -8.27 -16.95
C ASN A 466 7.14 -7.46 -15.67
N GLY A 467 6.06 -6.67 -15.64
CA GLY A 467 5.69 -5.84 -14.48
C GLY A 467 4.37 -5.12 -14.67
N ALA A 468 4.17 -4.03 -13.91
CA ALA A 468 2.91 -3.32 -13.82
C ALA A 468 2.69 -2.28 -14.94
N ASN A 469 3.58 -2.17 -15.92
CA ASN A 469 3.37 -1.34 -17.14
C ASN A 469 2.39 -2.05 -18.09
N THR A 470 1.12 -2.14 -17.71
CA THR A 470 0.08 -2.88 -18.46
C THR A 470 -0.34 -2.21 -19.77
N GLY A 471 0.11 -0.99 -20.00
CA GLY A 471 -0.09 -0.27 -21.28
C GLY A 471 1.01 -0.53 -22.30
N ASP A 472 2.09 -1.21 -21.92
CA ASP A 472 3.29 -1.48 -22.71
C ASP A 472 3.93 -0.20 -23.28
N TYR A 473 3.89 0.89 -22.48
CA TYR A 473 4.57 2.14 -22.80
C TYR A 473 6.08 1.93 -22.86
N LYS A 474 6.72 2.48 -23.87
CA LYS A 474 8.16 2.41 -24.09
C LYS A 474 8.66 3.74 -24.63
N ASN A 475 9.60 4.35 -23.93
CA ASN A 475 10.22 5.60 -24.34
C ASN A 475 11.70 5.60 -23.89
N PRO A 476 12.66 5.51 -24.83
CA PRO A 476 14.09 5.45 -24.51
C PRO A 476 14.61 6.68 -23.74
N ASP A 477 14.06 7.87 -24.00
CA ASP A 477 14.47 9.09 -23.28
C ASP A 477 13.97 9.09 -21.83
N PHE A 478 12.77 8.55 -21.59
CA PHE A 478 12.25 8.30 -20.25
C PHE A 478 13.12 7.30 -19.50
N ASP A 479 13.42 6.14 -20.10
CA ASP A 479 14.27 5.12 -19.48
C ASP A 479 15.69 5.64 -19.20
N ALA A 480 16.25 6.48 -20.08
CA ALA A 480 17.55 7.09 -19.87
C ALA A 480 17.56 8.05 -18.65
N LEU A 481 16.47 8.81 -18.43
CA LEU A 481 16.34 9.67 -17.24
C LEU A 481 16.18 8.85 -15.97
N LEU A 482 15.43 7.76 -15.98
CA LEU A 482 15.35 6.83 -14.84
C LEU A 482 16.73 6.25 -14.51
N ALA A 483 17.44 5.74 -15.51
CA ALA A 483 18.79 5.18 -15.34
C ALA A 483 19.77 6.22 -14.78
N LYS A 484 19.68 7.47 -15.25
CA LYS A 484 20.51 8.57 -14.73
C LYS A 484 20.19 8.86 -13.28
N GLY A 485 18.90 9.00 -12.90
CA GLY A 485 18.49 9.18 -11.52
C GLY A 485 18.94 8.03 -10.62
N ASN A 486 18.79 6.79 -11.08
CA ASN A 486 19.24 5.60 -10.34
C ASN A 486 20.76 5.56 -10.11
N ALA A 487 21.56 6.21 -10.96
CA ALA A 487 23.02 6.30 -10.82
C ALA A 487 23.49 7.49 -9.97
N GLU A 488 22.58 8.34 -9.49
CA GLU A 488 22.94 9.45 -8.60
C GLU A 488 23.39 8.94 -7.22
N SER A 489 24.20 9.75 -6.53
CA SER A 489 24.78 9.38 -5.23
C SER A 489 23.76 9.33 -4.08
N SER A 490 22.56 9.87 -4.29
CA SER A 490 21.48 9.89 -3.30
C SER A 490 20.13 10.07 -3.96
N THR A 491 19.05 9.67 -3.27
CA THR A 491 17.67 9.90 -3.72
C THR A 491 17.35 11.38 -3.95
N ASP A 492 17.83 12.28 -3.09
CA ASP A 492 17.58 13.72 -3.24
C ASP A 492 18.23 14.28 -4.52
N ALA A 493 19.42 13.78 -4.89
CA ALA A 493 20.07 14.16 -6.14
C ALA A 493 19.29 13.64 -7.37
N ALA A 494 18.70 12.45 -7.26
CA ALA A 494 17.94 11.78 -8.32
C ALA A 494 16.59 12.45 -8.65
N ILE A 495 15.98 13.17 -7.69
CA ILE A 495 14.63 13.77 -7.85
C ILE A 495 14.51 14.59 -9.14
N LYS A 496 15.53 15.39 -9.46
CA LYS A 496 15.52 16.25 -10.64
C LYS A 496 15.40 15.43 -11.94
N ASP A 497 16.06 14.29 -12.02
CA ASP A 497 16.02 13.42 -13.21
C ASP A 497 14.68 12.68 -13.28
N TYR A 498 14.14 12.24 -12.15
CA TYR A 498 12.80 11.66 -12.08
C TYR A 498 11.71 12.66 -12.46
N GLN A 499 11.78 13.91 -12.00
CA GLN A 499 10.85 14.97 -12.41
C GLN A 499 10.95 15.27 -13.90
N ALA A 500 12.16 15.24 -14.49
CA ALA A 500 12.31 15.36 -15.95
C ALA A 500 11.69 14.17 -16.71
N ALA A 501 11.74 12.96 -16.14
CA ALA A 501 11.03 11.81 -16.69
C ALA A 501 9.50 11.97 -16.59
N GLU A 502 8.97 12.53 -15.50
CA GLU A 502 7.53 12.85 -15.36
C GLU A 502 7.06 13.89 -16.40
N GLU A 503 7.91 14.87 -16.77
CA GLU A 503 7.59 15.82 -17.82
C GLU A 503 7.39 15.12 -19.18
N ILE A 504 8.12 14.03 -19.46
CA ILE A 504 7.88 13.18 -20.64
C ILE A 504 6.52 12.48 -20.53
N LEU A 505 6.18 11.94 -19.35
CA LEU A 505 4.88 11.31 -19.13
C LEU A 505 3.72 12.30 -19.26
N LEU A 506 3.87 13.55 -18.80
CA LEU A 506 2.88 14.61 -18.99
C LEU A 506 2.66 14.96 -20.46
N GLN A 507 3.72 14.87 -21.27
CA GLN A 507 3.62 15.05 -22.71
C GLN A 507 2.94 13.85 -23.39
N ASP A 508 3.31 12.63 -23.03
CA ASP A 508 2.89 11.40 -23.72
C ASP A 508 1.56 10.84 -23.20
N LEU A 509 1.26 11.01 -21.91
CA LEU A 509 0.07 10.48 -21.21
C LEU A 509 -0.22 9.01 -21.52
N PRO A 510 0.69 8.07 -21.22
CA PRO A 510 0.42 6.64 -21.37
C PRO A 510 -0.66 6.18 -20.37
N THR A 511 -0.78 6.88 -19.25
CA THR A 511 -1.91 6.82 -18.34
C THR A 511 -2.50 8.20 -18.14
N VAL A 512 -3.75 8.27 -17.70
CA VAL A 512 -4.42 9.51 -17.34
C VAL A 512 -4.65 9.52 -15.83
N PRO A 513 -3.82 10.23 -15.06
CA PRO A 513 -4.04 10.46 -13.64
C PRO A 513 -5.39 11.09 -13.38
N LEU A 514 -6.16 10.56 -12.42
CA LEU A 514 -7.47 11.10 -12.04
C LEU A 514 -7.40 11.84 -10.71
N PHE A 515 -6.99 11.15 -9.66
CA PHE A 515 -6.91 11.72 -8.31
C PHE A 515 -6.00 10.89 -7.40
N TYR A 516 -5.55 11.52 -6.33
CA TYR A 516 -4.96 10.86 -5.18
C TYR A 516 -6.05 10.49 -4.19
N THR A 517 -6.07 9.25 -3.73
CA THR A 517 -6.96 8.83 -2.65
C THR A 517 -6.46 9.45 -1.35
N ASN A 518 -7.32 10.18 -0.66
CA ASN A 518 -6.93 10.76 0.62
C ASN A 518 -6.73 9.66 1.67
N ALA A 519 -5.71 9.81 2.51
CA ALA A 519 -5.65 9.13 3.79
C ALA A 519 -6.84 9.61 4.62
N ASN A 520 -7.71 8.72 5.02
CA ASN A 520 -8.92 9.09 5.72
C ASN A 520 -9.24 8.13 6.86
N GLY A 521 -9.77 8.67 7.94
CA GLY A 521 -10.13 7.87 9.11
C GLY A 521 -10.95 8.66 10.11
N VAL A 522 -11.45 7.92 11.07
CA VAL A 522 -12.24 8.45 12.18
C VAL A 522 -11.70 7.89 13.48
N ALA A 523 -11.59 8.74 14.50
CA ALA A 523 -11.17 8.33 15.83
C ALA A 523 -12.10 8.86 16.90
N ASN A 524 -12.09 8.19 18.06
CA ASN A 524 -12.73 8.70 19.27
C ASN A 524 -12.21 10.11 19.58
N LYS A 525 -13.09 11.01 19.99
CA LYS A 525 -12.75 12.43 20.29
C LYS A 525 -11.67 12.60 21.36
N ASP A 526 -11.54 11.64 22.26
CA ASP A 526 -10.61 11.70 23.40
C ASP A 526 -9.23 11.10 23.08
N LEU A 527 -9.08 10.47 21.89
CA LEU A 527 -7.79 9.98 21.40
C LEU A 527 -6.87 11.16 21.04
N LYS A 528 -5.60 11.11 21.47
CA LYS A 528 -4.58 12.12 21.14
C LYS A 528 -3.68 11.64 20.01
N ASN A 529 -3.12 12.59 19.26
CA ASN A 529 -2.16 12.34 18.17
C ASN A 529 -2.71 11.41 17.07
N PHE A 530 -3.98 11.61 16.73
CA PHE A 530 -4.61 10.90 15.61
C PHE A 530 -4.11 11.48 14.29
N GLU A 531 -3.08 10.87 13.74
CA GLU A 531 -2.41 11.24 12.48
C GLU A 531 -2.14 9.99 11.65
N PHE A 532 -1.87 10.19 10.36
CA PHE A 532 -1.52 9.15 9.40
C PHE A 532 -0.08 9.34 8.91
N ASN A 533 0.53 8.24 8.49
CA ASN A 533 1.82 8.25 7.82
C ASN A 533 1.66 8.35 6.29
N TRP A 534 2.79 8.44 5.59
CA TRP A 534 2.86 8.48 4.14
C TRP A 534 2.20 7.26 3.44
N GLN A 535 2.07 6.11 4.11
CA GLN A 535 1.41 4.89 3.59
C GLN A 535 -0.11 4.90 3.77
N ASN A 536 -0.70 6.02 4.17
CA ASN A 536 -2.12 6.13 4.52
C ASN A 536 -2.54 5.24 5.72
N SER A 537 -1.60 4.94 6.61
CA SER A 537 -1.83 4.15 7.83
C SER A 537 -1.77 5.04 9.06
N PRO A 538 -2.65 4.83 10.06
CA PRO A 538 -2.59 5.59 11.30
C PRO A 538 -1.27 5.37 12.05
N LEU A 539 -0.75 6.43 12.65
CA LEU A 539 0.46 6.38 13.48
C LEU A 539 0.14 5.82 14.87
N TYR A 540 -0.24 4.54 14.93
CA TYR A 540 -0.68 3.86 16.17
C TYR A 540 0.28 4.06 17.35
N ARG A 541 1.60 4.07 17.08
CA ARG A 541 2.64 4.22 18.11
C ARG A 541 2.61 5.56 18.82
N ASP A 542 2.08 6.60 18.17
CA ASP A 542 2.03 7.97 18.69
C ASP A 542 0.73 8.30 19.43
N MET A 543 -0.33 7.52 19.18
CA MET A 543 -1.64 7.71 19.78
C MET A 543 -1.64 7.40 21.28
N THR A 544 -2.40 8.19 22.04
CA THR A 544 -2.58 7.97 23.49
C THR A 544 -4.01 8.24 23.90
N LYS A 545 -4.49 7.50 24.92
CA LYS A 545 -5.73 7.80 25.65
C LYS A 545 -5.45 8.78 26.78
N GLN A 546 -6.42 9.61 27.14
CA GLN A 546 -6.32 10.51 28.29
C GLN A 546 -6.50 9.74 29.58
#